data_d5cf820831addfbaea600bec6fdb8df3
#
_entry.id   d5cf820831addfbaea600bec6fdb8df3
#
_cell.length_a   1.000
_cell.length_b   1.000
_cell.length_c   1.000
_cell.angle_alpha   90.00
_cell.angle_beta   90.00
_cell.angle_gamma   90.00
#
_symmetry.space_group_name_H-M   'P 1'
#
loop_
_entity.id
_entity.type
_entity.pdbx_description
1 polymer ?
#
loop_
_entity_poly.entity_id
_entity_poly.type
_entity_poly.pdbx_seq_one_letter_code
_entity_poly.pdbx_strand_id
1 'polypeptide(L)'
;MISALPTGGRVAFASSALLFAGLVAGCRGETSEDPPIAPERNMYDTERYNPESYSQFFPDHRTMRLPVEGTVARDRYEDDPEVATGLLADKSGYVMAVPPQLVQRQGGLKSMLDRGQERFAIYCAPCHGRTGDGKGMVVCKRDKVTDPCESRGFAPLPSYEDPRLRQMPDGQLFATISHGVRTMPAYGAQIPVGDRWAIVSFVRALEVSQLAQATPPQPEPTK
;
A
#
# COMPACT_ATOMS: atom_id res chain seq x y z
N MET A 1 44.39 -49.13 42.26
CA MET A 1 43.52 -49.13 43.45
C MET A 1 42.46 -48.06 43.24
N ILE A 2 41.30 -48.48 42.86
CA ILE A 2 40.14 -47.54 42.65
C ILE A 2 39.30 -47.67 43.91
N SER A 3 39.41 -46.70 44.83
CA SER A 3 38.57 -46.63 46.02
C SER A 3 37.11 -46.45 45.64
N ALA A 4 36.30 -47.43 46.04
CA ALA A 4 34.86 -47.38 45.83
C ALA A 4 34.27 -46.32 46.78
N LEU A 5 33.59 -45.31 46.19
CA LEU A 5 32.80 -44.32 46.93
C LEU A 5 31.70 -45.02 47.75
N PRO A 6 31.41 -44.58 49.00
CA PRO A 6 30.33 -45.14 49.79
C PRO A 6 28.98 -44.94 49.10
N THR A 7 28.09 -45.93 49.30
CA THR A 7 26.77 -46.02 48.60
C THR A 7 25.94 -44.75 48.75
N GLY A 8 26.03 -43.99 49.83
CA GLY A 8 25.32 -42.69 49.98
C GLY A 8 25.79 -41.60 49.06
N GLY A 9 27.07 -41.55 48.68
CA GLY A 9 27.62 -40.59 47.73
C GLY A 9 27.15 -40.83 46.28
N ARG A 10 26.94 -42.11 45.94
CA ARG A 10 26.46 -42.49 44.59
C ARG A 10 24.99 -42.05 44.36
N VAL A 11 24.14 -42.17 45.38
CA VAL A 11 22.73 -41.74 45.30
C VAL A 11 22.63 -40.23 45.24
N ALA A 12 23.42 -39.49 46.02
CA ALA A 12 23.43 -38.02 45.96
C ALA A 12 23.95 -37.49 44.63
N PHE A 13 24.98 -38.13 44.05
CA PHE A 13 25.50 -37.75 42.72
C PHE A 13 24.52 -38.04 41.60
N ALA A 14 23.81 -39.16 41.66
CA ALA A 14 22.78 -39.51 40.67
C ALA A 14 21.59 -38.57 40.74
N SER A 15 21.16 -38.17 41.94
CA SER A 15 20.05 -37.22 42.12
C SER A 15 20.41 -35.82 41.63
N SER A 16 21.64 -35.35 41.89
CA SER A 16 22.10 -34.05 41.36
C SER A 16 22.25 -34.04 39.86
N ALA A 17 22.74 -35.13 39.25
CA ALA A 17 22.84 -35.26 37.80
C ALA A 17 21.47 -35.27 37.09
N LEU A 18 20.48 -35.94 37.69
CA LEU A 18 19.11 -35.96 37.19
C LEU A 18 18.42 -34.58 37.29
N LEU A 19 18.64 -33.85 38.39
CA LEU A 19 18.16 -32.49 38.54
C LEU A 19 18.78 -31.54 37.52
N PHE A 20 20.07 -31.64 37.28
CA PHE A 20 20.78 -30.82 36.29
C PHE A 20 20.36 -31.16 34.88
N ALA A 21 20.16 -32.44 34.54
CA ALA A 21 19.67 -32.88 33.26
C ALA A 21 18.21 -32.37 33.00
N GLY A 22 17.37 -32.36 34.05
CA GLY A 22 16.02 -31.81 33.99
C GLY A 22 15.98 -30.29 33.74
N LEU A 23 16.91 -29.54 34.39
CA LEU A 23 17.05 -28.09 34.17
C LEU A 23 17.54 -27.76 32.76
N VAL A 24 18.46 -28.55 32.20
CA VAL A 24 18.98 -28.33 30.84
C VAL A 24 17.95 -28.75 29.78
N ALA A 25 17.17 -29.80 30.04
CA ALA A 25 16.10 -30.22 29.13
C ALA A 25 14.93 -29.22 29.08
N GLY A 26 14.63 -28.54 30.21
CA GLY A 26 13.61 -27.51 30.30
C GLY A 26 13.92 -26.21 29.50
N CYS A 27 15.20 -26.03 29.12
CA CYS A 27 15.60 -24.88 28.31
C CYS A 27 15.42 -25.10 26.79
N ARG A 28 14.96 -26.24 26.33
CA ARG A 28 14.54 -26.45 24.95
C ARG A 28 13.14 -25.82 24.75
N GLY A 29 13.13 -24.53 24.35
CA GLY A 29 11.88 -23.83 24.04
C GLY A 29 11.16 -24.52 22.87
N GLU A 30 9.92 -24.90 23.09
CA GLU A 30 8.99 -25.17 21.99
C GLU A 30 8.58 -23.84 21.37
N THR A 31 8.22 -23.87 20.10
CA THR A 31 7.60 -22.72 19.44
C THR A 31 6.28 -22.42 20.14
N SER A 32 6.17 -21.26 20.77
CA SER A 32 4.96 -20.79 21.44
C SER A 32 4.36 -19.65 20.64
N GLU A 33 3.03 -19.60 20.53
CA GLU A 33 2.27 -18.47 20.01
C GLU A 33 2.18 -17.33 21.04
N ASP A 34 2.48 -17.62 22.29
CA ASP A 34 2.50 -16.62 23.36
C ASP A 34 3.75 -15.72 23.27
N PRO A 35 3.61 -14.43 23.63
CA PRO A 35 4.76 -13.53 23.73
C PRO A 35 5.82 -14.06 24.70
N PRO A 36 7.12 -13.92 24.39
CA PRO A 36 8.17 -14.38 25.25
C PRO A 36 8.13 -13.68 26.60
N ILE A 37 8.39 -14.42 27.68
CA ILE A 37 8.56 -13.84 29.00
C ILE A 37 9.84 -13.01 28.98
N ALA A 38 9.71 -11.71 29.08
CA ALA A 38 10.83 -10.78 29.16
C ALA A 38 10.99 -10.28 30.62
N PRO A 39 11.87 -10.88 31.43
CA PRO A 39 12.08 -10.46 32.82
C PRO A 39 12.66 -9.04 32.93
N GLU A 40 13.43 -8.62 31.94
CA GLU A 40 13.93 -7.25 31.81
C GLU A 40 13.41 -6.65 30.49
N ARG A 41 12.61 -5.60 30.59
CA ARG A 41 11.97 -4.95 29.44
C ARG A 41 12.77 -3.75 28.93
N ASN A 42 14.10 -3.85 28.91
CA ASN A 42 14.98 -2.79 28.43
C ASN A 42 14.51 -2.24 27.07
N MET A 43 14.02 -0.99 27.05
CA MET A 43 13.51 -0.28 25.88
C MET A 43 12.37 -1.00 25.11
N TYR A 44 11.84 -2.10 25.62
CA TYR A 44 10.65 -2.75 25.06
C TYR A 44 9.42 -1.86 25.26
N ASP A 45 9.25 -1.35 26.47
CA ASP A 45 8.28 -0.30 26.78
C ASP A 45 9.05 1.02 26.95
N THR A 46 8.86 1.96 26.03
CA THR A 46 9.44 3.29 26.11
C THR A 46 8.34 4.33 26.26
N GLU A 47 8.59 5.42 26.98
CA GLU A 47 7.63 6.52 27.17
C GLU A 47 7.43 7.35 25.89
N ARG A 48 8.16 7.06 24.81
CA ARG A 48 7.98 7.73 23.53
C ARG A 48 6.64 7.33 22.89
N TYR A 49 5.99 8.25 22.27
CA TYR A 49 4.86 7.92 21.41
C TYR A 49 5.33 7.28 20.09
N ASN A 50 4.74 6.14 19.75
CA ASN A 50 4.85 5.57 18.42
C ASN A 50 3.79 6.17 17.49
N PRO A 51 3.95 6.08 16.15
CA PRO A 51 2.87 6.42 15.24
C PRO A 51 1.58 5.68 15.63
N GLU A 52 0.45 6.40 15.58
CA GLU A 52 -0.89 5.89 15.91
C GLU A 52 -1.10 5.44 17.37
N SER A 53 -0.13 5.66 18.28
CA SER A 53 -0.32 5.30 19.68
C SER A 53 -1.34 6.20 20.37
N TYR A 54 -1.95 5.66 21.41
CA TYR A 54 -2.88 6.38 22.27
C TYR A 54 -2.14 7.44 23.12
N SER A 55 -2.74 8.61 23.29
CA SER A 55 -2.24 9.66 24.19
C SER A 55 -3.35 10.17 25.11
N GLN A 56 -3.06 10.27 26.40
CA GLN A 56 -3.95 10.93 27.37
C GLN A 56 -3.85 12.45 27.32
N PHE A 57 -2.80 12.99 26.70
CA PHE A 57 -2.54 14.43 26.65
C PHE A 57 -3.51 15.18 25.73
N PHE A 58 -3.99 14.53 24.66
CA PHE A 58 -4.88 15.14 23.68
C PHE A 58 -6.33 14.70 23.88
N PRO A 59 -7.31 15.60 23.73
CA PRO A 59 -8.73 15.28 23.92
C PRO A 59 -9.25 14.19 22.97
N ASP A 60 -8.67 14.07 21.77
CA ASP A 60 -8.99 13.08 20.76
C ASP A 60 -8.16 11.78 20.91
N HIS A 61 -7.34 11.70 21.95
CA HIS A 61 -6.47 10.58 22.28
C HIS A 61 -5.48 10.15 21.17
N ARG A 62 -5.25 10.98 20.16
CA ARG A 62 -4.41 10.69 19.01
C ARG A 62 -3.06 11.35 19.14
N THR A 63 -1.98 10.59 18.99
CA THR A 63 -0.61 11.12 18.90
C THR A 63 -0.31 11.71 17.52
N MET A 64 -0.95 11.17 16.48
CA MET A 64 -0.84 11.69 15.11
C MET A 64 -1.69 12.95 14.98
N ARG A 65 -1.05 14.11 15.09
CA ARG A 65 -1.73 15.41 14.98
C ARG A 65 -1.90 15.80 13.51
N LEU A 66 -3.05 16.35 13.18
CA LEU A 66 -3.24 16.99 11.88
C LEU A 66 -2.34 18.24 11.80
N PRO A 67 -1.72 18.53 10.66
CA PRO A 67 -1.03 19.80 10.45
C PRO A 67 -1.95 20.98 10.70
N VAL A 68 -1.38 22.10 11.11
CA VAL A 68 -2.12 23.37 11.21
C VAL A 68 -2.67 23.73 9.83
N GLU A 69 -3.89 24.23 9.77
CA GLU A 69 -4.51 24.65 8.52
C GLU A 69 -3.61 25.63 7.75
N GLY A 70 -3.47 25.42 6.44
CA GLY A 70 -2.56 26.19 5.59
C GLY A 70 -1.09 25.75 5.62
N THR A 71 -0.73 24.72 6.40
CA THR A 71 0.63 24.17 6.38
C THR A 71 0.88 23.38 5.09
N VAL A 72 1.92 23.76 4.36
CA VAL A 72 2.39 23.05 3.15
C VAL A 72 3.74 22.42 3.43
N ALA A 73 3.86 21.12 3.19
CA ALA A 73 5.13 20.42 3.34
C ALA A 73 6.12 20.87 2.25
N ARG A 74 7.37 21.11 2.64
CA ARG A 74 8.41 21.66 1.74
C ARG A 74 8.62 20.80 0.49
N ASP A 75 8.55 19.48 0.62
CA ASP A 75 8.74 18.51 -0.45
C ASP A 75 7.47 18.20 -1.26
N ARG A 76 6.33 18.79 -0.86
CA ARG A 76 5.02 18.60 -1.51
C ARG A 76 4.45 19.90 -2.09
N TYR A 77 5.24 20.97 -2.04
CA TYR A 77 4.82 22.24 -2.60
C TYR A 77 4.81 22.16 -4.14
N GLU A 78 3.72 22.56 -4.72
CA GLU A 78 3.51 22.67 -6.16
C GLU A 78 3.01 24.07 -6.48
N ASP A 79 3.80 24.82 -7.23
CA ASP A 79 3.54 26.22 -7.59
C ASP A 79 2.41 26.38 -8.60
N ASP A 80 2.24 25.35 -9.45
CA ASP A 80 1.24 25.35 -10.51
C ASP A 80 -0.11 24.86 -9.97
N PRO A 81 -1.14 25.72 -9.88
CA PRO A 81 -2.44 25.33 -9.36
C PRO A 81 -3.12 24.22 -10.18
N GLU A 82 -2.93 24.17 -11.49
CA GLU A 82 -3.50 23.12 -12.35
C GLU A 82 -2.87 21.77 -12.04
N VAL A 83 -1.55 21.75 -11.82
CA VAL A 83 -0.82 20.56 -11.41
C VAL A 83 -1.21 20.12 -9.99
N ALA A 84 -1.34 21.08 -9.07
CA ALA A 84 -1.65 20.78 -7.67
C ALA A 84 -3.06 20.23 -7.45
N THR A 85 -4.03 20.71 -8.24
CA THR A 85 -5.46 20.46 -8.02
C THR A 85 -6.15 19.65 -9.11
N GLY A 86 -5.62 19.64 -10.33
CA GLY A 86 -6.27 19.08 -11.51
C GLY A 86 -7.38 19.97 -12.08
N LEU A 87 -7.57 21.17 -11.52
CA LEU A 87 -8.55 22.14 -11.97
C LEU A 87 -7.91 23.17 -12.91
N LEU A 88 -8.66 23.69 -13.82
CA LEU A 88 -8.29 24.88 -14.60
C LEU A 88 -8.00 26.07 -13.66
N ALA A 89 -7.16 27.00 -14.08
CA ALA A 89 -6.74 28.13 -13.26
C ALA A 89 -7.93 28.97 -12.74
N ASP A 90 -8.98 29.09 -13.54
CA ASP A 90 -10.24 29.78 -13.20
C ASP A 90 -11.22 28.91 -12.40
N LYS A 91 -10.86 27.65 -12.12
CA LYS A 91 -11.68 26.64 -11.44
C LYS A 91 -13.02 26.32 -12.12
N SER A 92 -13.19 26.67 -13.39
CA SER A 92 -14.42 26.42 -14.15
C SER A 92 -14.59 24.95 -14.55
N GLY A 93 -13.51 24.15 -14.51
CA GLY A 93 -13.51 22.77 -14.91
C GLY A 93 -12.20 22.05 -14.54
N TYR A 94 -12.04 20.87 -15.13
CA TYR A 94 -10.86 20.04 -14.95
C TYR A 94 -9.89 20.17 -16.12
N VAL A 95 -8.60 20.03 -15.86
CA VAL A 95 -7.56 19.92 -16.88
C VAL A 95 -7.83 18.68 -17.75
N MET A 96 -7.86 18.86 -19.08
CA MET A 96 -8.26 17.79 -20.00
C MET A 96 -7.19 16.71 -20.19
N ALA A 97 -5.91 17.08 -20.08
CA ALA A 97 -4.79 16.18 -20.27
C ALA A 97 -3.71 16.40 -19.21
N VAL A 98 -2.86 15.40 -19.00
CA VAL A 98 -1.70 15.51 -18.09
C VAL A 98 -0.84 16.72 -18.49
N PRO A 99 -0.52 17.64 -17.54
CA PRO A 99 0.28 18.82 -17.85
C PRO A 99 1.65 18.47 -18.45
N PRO A 100 2.02 18.99 -19.65
CA PRO A 100 3.25 18.62 -20.35
C PRO A 100 4.54 18.89 -19.55
N GLN A 101 4.54 19.95 -18.74
CA GLN A 101 5.67 20.30 -17.88
C GLN A 101 5.99 19.21 -16.83
N LEU A 102 4.96 18.47 -16.38
CA LEU A 102 5.14 17.33 -15.49
C LEU A 102 5.84 16.17 -16.18
N VAL A 103 5.44 15.87 -17.41
CA VAL A 103 6.07 14.81 -18.22
C VAL A 103 7.56 15.08 -18.37
N GLN A 104 7.93 16.33 -18.63
CA GLN A 104 9.34 16.74 -18.74
C GLN A 104 10.07 16.63 -17.40
N ARG A 105 9.47 17.12 -16.30
CA ARG A 105 10.05 17.03 -14.95
C ARG A 105 10.29 15.58 -14.49
N GLN A 106 9.50 14.64 -14.97
CA GLN A 106 9.66 13.22 -14.67
C GLN A 106 10.57 12.44 -15.62
N GLY A 107 11.31 13.13 -16.49
CA GLY A 107 12.26 12.51 -17.43
C GLY A 107 11.63 11.94 -18.69
N GLY A 108 10.45 12.44 -19.08
CA GLY A 108 9.74 12.05 -20.29
C GLY A 108 8.61 11.05 -20.04
N LEU A 109 7.83 10.82 -21.09
CA LEU A 109 6.61 10.00 -21.03
C LEU A 109 6.88 8.56 -20.55
N LYS A 110 7.95 7.94 -21.05
CA LYS A 110 8.29 6.56 -20.67
C LYS A 110 8.56 6.45 -19.17
N SER A 111 9.38 7.32 -18.62
CA SER A 111 9.72 7.36 -17.20
C SER A 111 8.47 7.59 -16.34
N MET A 112 7.60 8.50 -16.79
CA MET A 112 6.33 8.79 -16.13
C MET A 112 5.39 7.58 -16.14
N LEU A 113 5.31 6.84 -17.24
CA LEU A 113 4.48 5.63 -17.35
C LEU A 113 5.04 4.49 -16.48
N ASP A 114 6.37 4.27 -16.49
CA ASP A 114 7.01 3.26 -15.64
C ASP A 114 6.74 3.56 -14.15
N ARG A 115 6.87 4.83 -13.76
CA ARG A 115 6.53 5.29 -12.40
C ARG A 115 5.05 5.12 -12.09
N GLY A 116 4.18 5.46 -13.03
CA GLY A 116 2.74 5.30 -12.90
C GLY A 116 2.34 3.84 -12.71
N GLN A 117 2.93 2.93 -13.48
CA GLN A 117 2.71 1.48 -13.36
C GLN A 117 3.10 0.96 -11.98
N GLU A 118 4.28 1.35 -11.49
CA GLU A 118 4.75 0.97 -10.16
C GLU A 118 3.76 1.44 -9.08
N ARG A 119 3.39 2.72 -9.10
CA ARG A 119 2.49 3.31 -8.11
C ARG A 119 1.07 2.77 -8.21
N PHE A 120 0.57 2.57 -9.41
CA PHE A 120 -0.71 1.92 -9.64
C PHE A 120 -0.76 0.51 -9.07
N ALA A 121 0.31 -0.28 -9.27
CA ALA A 121 0.38 -1.64 -8.76
C ALA A 121 0.31 -1.69 -7.22
N ILE A 122 0.87 -0.70 -6.54
CA ILE A 122 0.89 -0.61 -5.07
C ILE A 122 -0.45 -0.12 -4.52
N TYR A 123 -0.97 1.00 -5.02
CA TYR A 123 -2.09 1.70 -4.40
C TYR A 123 -3.45 1.39 -5.02
N CYS A 124 -3.51 1.08 -6.31
CA CYS A 124 -4.76 1.01 -7.08
C CYS A 124 -5.13 -0.43 -7.44
N ALA A 125 -4.17 -1.23 -7.91
CA ALA A 125 -4.41 -2.59 -8.38
C ALA A 125 -5.05 -3.53 -7.35
N PRO A 126 -4.79 -3.42 -6.03
CA PRO A 126 -5.47 -4.26 -5.03
C PRO A 126 -7.00 -4.20 -5.13
N CYS A 127 -7.55 -3.04 -5.46
CA CYS A 127 -8.99 -2.85 -5.66
C CYS A 127 -9.40 -2.90 -7.14
N HIS A 128 -8.68 -2.18 -8.02
CA HIS A 128 -9.05 -1.99 -9.42
C HIS A 128 -8.60 -3.12 -10.36
N GLY A 129 -7.77 -4.05 -9.88
CA GLY A 129 -7.15 -5.07 -10.74
C GLY A 129 -5.93 -4.51 -11.50
N ARG A 130 -5.02 -5.39 -11.93
CA ARG A 130 -3.82 -4.97 -12.67
C ARG A 130 -4.14 -4.43 -14.07
N THR A 131 -5.22 -4.89 -14.63
CA THR A 131 -5.75 -4.47 -15.93
C THR A 131 -6.76 -3.33 -15.83
N GLY A 132 -7.14 -2.95 -14.61
CA GLY A 132 -8.17 -1.93 -14.41
C GLY A 132 -9.60 -2.43 -14.62
N ASP A 133 -9.81 -3.73 -14.56
CA ASP A 133 -11.11 -4.39 -14.76
C ASP A 133 -12.08 -4.28 -13.57
N GLY A 134 -11.66 -3.61 -12.50
CA GLY A 134 -12.43 -3.46 -11.26
C GLY A 134 -12.48 -4.71 -10.38
N LYS A 135 -11.69 -5.75 -10.70
CA LYS A 135 -11.72 -7.05 -10.05
C LYS A 135 -10.44 -7.36 -9.28
N GLY A 136 -9.94 -6.38 -8.52
CA GLY A 136 -8.77 -6.56 -7.66
C GLY A 136 -9.03 -7.53 -6.51
N MET A 137 -7.95 -8.02 -5.89
CA MET A 137 -7.98 -9.05 -4.84
C MET A 137 -8.75 -8.62 -3.58
N VAL A 138 -8.89 -7.33 -3.33
CA VAL A 138 -9.70 -6.80 -2.22
C VAL A 138 -11.19 -6.94 -2.50
N VAL A 139 -11.59 -6.79 -3.76
CA VAL A 139 -12.99 -6.80 -4.20
C VAL A 139 -13.46 -8.21 -4.52
N CYS A 140 -12.57 -9.00 -5.14
CA CYS A 140 -12.87 -10.34 -5.62
C CYS A 140 -12.10 -11.41 -4.86
N LYS A 141 -12.82 -12.43 -4.38
CA LYS A 141 -12.22 -13.68 -3.97
C LYS A 141 -12.16 -14.61 -5.20
N ARG A 142 -10.97 -15.06 -5.52
CA ARG A 142 -10.73 -16.05 -6.58
C ARG A 142 -9.38 -16.72 -6.34
N ASP A 143 -9.29 -18.01 -6.63
CA ASP A 143 -8.06 -18.77 -6.44
C ASP A 143 -7.12 -18.60 -7.66
N LYS A 144 -7.70 -18.42 -8.84
CA LYS A 144 -6.99 -18.13 -10.09
C LYS A 144 -7.57 -16.89 -10.77
N VAL A 145 -6.75 -16.20 -11.56
CA VAL A 145 -7.18 -14.99 -12.30
C VAL A 145 -8.35 -15.29 -13.26
N THR A 146 -8.44 -16.52 -13.76
CA THR A 146 -9.50 -16.97 -14.67
C THR A 146 -10.81 -17.32 -13.98
N ASP A 147 -10.80 -17.46 -12.64
CA ASP A 147 -12.00 -17.83 -11.90
C ASP A 147 -13.01 -16.67 -11.86
N PRO A 148 -14.30 -16.96 -11.75
CA PRO A 148 -15.32 -15.93 -11.56
C PRO A 148 -15.00 -15.06 -10.34
N CYS A 149 -15.29 -13.76 -10.44
CA CYS A 149 -15.17 -12.85 -9.31
C CYS A 149 -16.29 -13.09 -8.31
N GLU A 150 -15.98 -13.71 -7.18
CA GLU A 150 -16.88 -13.79 -6.04
C GLU A 150 -16.68 -12.51 -5.19
N SER A 151 -17.74 -11.70 -5.06
CA SER A 151 -17.67 -10.44 -4.33
C SER A 151 -17.38 -10.65 -2.85
N ARG A 152 -16.48 -9.86 -2.30
CA ARG A 152 -16.18 -9.80 -0.86
C ARG A 152 -17.09 -8.80 -0.09
N GLY A 153 -18.24 -8.46 -0.64
CA GLY A 153 -19.19 -7.50 -0.04
C GLY A 153 -18.94 -6.06 -0.46
N PHE A 154 -17.98 -5.80 -1.34
CA PHE A 154 -17.79 -4.48 -1.92
C PHE A 154 -18.77 -4.24 -3.07
N ALA A 155 -19.19 -2.99 -3.25
CA ALA A 155 -19.90 -2.59 -4.46
C ALA A 155 -19.00 -2.82 -5.69
N PRO A 156 -19.56 -3.24 -6.83
CA PRO A 156 -18.79 -3.40 -8.05
C PRO A 156 -18.03 -2.13 -8.41
N LEU A 157 -16.72 -2.26 -8.64
CA LEU A 157 -15.91 -1.16 -9.13
C LEU A 157 -16.02 -1.07 -10.66
N PRO A 158 -16.10 0.14 -11.23
CA PRO A 158 -16.14 0.29 -12.67
C PRO A 158 -14.82 -0.16 -13.30
N SER A 159 -14.92 -0.79 -14.47
CA SER A 159 -13.75 -1.02 -15.33
C SER A 159 -13.29 0.28 -15.95
N TYR A 160 -11.98 0.47 -16.16
CA TYR A 160 -11.45 1.59 -16.95
C TYR A 160 -11.82 1.50 -18.44
N GLU A 161 -12.36 0.38 -18.89
CA GLU A 161 -12.92 0.25 -20.24
C GLU A 161 -14.28 0.95 -20.40
N ASP A 162 -14.94 1.34 -19.28
CA ASP A 162 -16.19 2.06 -19.30
C ASP A 162 -16.04 3.39 -20.11
N PRO A 163 -16.82 3.61 -21.15
CA PRO A 163 -16.74 4.82 -21.98
C PRO A 163 -16.83 6.11 -21.18
N ARG A 164 -17.57 6.12 -20.08
CA ARG A 164 -17.71 7.27 -19.19
C ARG A 164 -16.38 7.64 -18.52
N LEU A 165 -15.57 6.65 -18.13
CA LEU A 165 -14.26 6.89 -17.51
C LEU A 165 -13.23 7.32 -18.55
N ARG A 166 -13.26 6.75 -19.75
CA ARG A 166 -12.36 7.14 -20.84
C ARG A 166 -12.58 8.59 -21.30
N GLN A 167 -13.83 9.09 -21.24
CA GLN A 167 -14.17 10.47 -21.59
C GLN A 167 -13.94 11.46 -20.44
N MET A 168 -13.62 10.98 -19.25
CA MET A 168 -13.39 11.82 -18.08
C MET A 168 -12.08 12.62 -18.25
N PRO A 169 -12.04 13.94 -17.97
CA PRO A 169 -10.81 14.72 -17.97
C PRO A 169 -9.74 14.14 -17.05
N ASP A 170 -8.48 14.25 -17.43
CA ASP A 170 -7.35 13.74 -16.61
C ASP A 170 -7.30 14.41 -15.23
N GLY A 171 -7.60 15.70 -15.17
CA GLY A 171 -7.71 16.44 -13.91
C GLY A 171 -8.82 15.91 -12.99
N GLN A 172 -9.91 15.38 -13.56
CA GLN A 172 -10.97 14.77 -12.74
C GLN A 172 -10.53 13.41 -12.18
N LEU A 173 -9.77 12.62 -12.93
CA LEU A 173 -9.15 11.40 -12.43
C LEU A 173 -8.17 11.73 -11.31
N PHE A 174 -7.32 12.75 -11.50
CA PHE A 174 -6.40 13.24 -10.49
C PHE A 174 -7.13 13.69 -9.22
N ALA A 175 -8.21 14.48 -9.35
CA ALA A 175 -9.02 14.92 -8.23
C ALA A 175 -9.70 13.72 -7.50
N THR A 176 -10.16 12.73 -8.26
CA THR A 176 -10.72 11.49 -7.71
C THR A 176 -9.69 10.74 -6.86
N ILE A 177 -8.46 10.58 -7.34
CA ILE A 177 -7.38 9.98 -6.57
C ILE A 177 -7.06 10.83 -5.32
N SER A 178 -7.06 12.15 -5.47
CA SER A 178 -6.67 13.08 -4.41
C SER A 178 -7.68 13.14 -3.25
N HIS A 179 -8.95 13.20 -3.58
CA HIS A 179 -10.03 13.47 -2.61
C HIS A 179 -10.92 12.27 -2.33
N GLY A 180 -10.78 11.20 -3.14
CA GLY A 180 -11.67 10.05 -3.08
C GLY A 180 -13.02 10.33 -3.72
N VAL A 181 -13.82 9.27 -3.89
CA VAL A 181 -15.19 9.37 -4.38
C VAL A 181 -16.02 8.21 -3.84
N ARG A 182 -17.18 8.47 -3.26
CA ARG A 182 -18.05 7.46 -2.66
C ARG A 182 -17.29 6.58 -1.64
N THR A 183 -17.09 5.30 -1.96
CA THR A 183 -16.35 4.33 -1.12
C THR A 183 -14.85 4.31 -1.38
N MET A 184 -14.36 4.98 -2.42
CA MET A 184 -12.93 5.12 -2.69
C MET A 184 -12.33 6.14 -1.74
N PRO A 185 -11.34 5.78 -0.91
CA PRO A 185 -10.71 6.72 0.01
C PRO A 185 -9.84 7.75 -0.73
N ALA A 186 -9.54 8.86 -0.05
CA ALA A 186 -8.62 9.87 -0.52
C ALA A 186 -7.16 9.42 -0.39
N TYR A 187 -6.37 9.59 -1.43
CA TYR A 187 -4.94 9.25 -1.45
C TYR A 187 -4.01 10.48 -1.50
N GLY A 188 -4.56 11.68 -1.43
CA GLY A 188 -3.79 12.92 -1.52
C GLY A 188 -2.71 13.08 -0.46
N ALA A 189 -2.91 12.53 0.75
CA ALA A 189 -1.94 12.56 1.83
C ALA A 189 -0.79 11.54 1.65
N GLN A 190 -1.08 10.39 1.02
CA GLN A 190 -0.11 9.28 0.89
C GLN A 190 0.69 9.34 -0.40
N ILE A 191 0.06 9.79 -1.49
CA ILE A 191 0.67 9.79 -2.83
C ILE A 191 1.04 11.22 -3.22
N PRO A 192 2.33 11.52 -3.49
CA PRO A 192 2.77 12.84 -3.97
C PRO A 192 2.07 13.26 -5.26
N VAL A 193 1.96 14.56 -5.51
CA VAL A 193 1.29 15.14 -6.70
C VAL A 193 1.80 14.53 -8.00
N GLY A 194 3.13 14.48 -8.18
CA GLY A 194 3.74 13.90 -9.39
C GLY A 194 3.40 12.42 -9.60
N ASP A 195 3.36 11.63 -8.53
CA ASP A 195 3.01 10.20 -8.60
C ASP A 195 1.52 10.01 -8.93
N ARG A 196 0.62 10.87 -8.44
CA ARG A 196 -0.80 10.83 -8.81
C ARG A 196 -1.01 11.08 -10.31
N TRP A 197 -0.31 12.05 -10.89
CA TRP A 197 -0.33 12.31 -12.32
C TRP A 197 0.30 11.17 -13.13
N ALA A 198 1.36 10.55 -12.61
CA ALA A 198 1.95 9.36 -13.22
C ALA A 198 0.95 8.20 -13.25
N ILE A 199 0.19 8.00 -12.17
CA ILE A 199 -0.90 7.00 -12.12
C ILE A 199 -1.98 7.33 -13.17
N VAL A 200 -2.41 8.59 -13.30
CA VAL A 200 -3.38 9.01 -14.33
C VAL A 200 -2.86 8.68 -15.73
N SER A 201 -1.58 9.00 -16.01
CA SER A 201 -0.95 8.68 -17.30
C SER A 201 -0.95 7.16 -17.56
N PHE A 202 -0.66 6.36 -16.55
CA PHE A 202 -0.68 4.89 -16.68
C PHE A 202 -2.10 4.35 -16.91
N VAL A 203 -3.11 4.89 -16.23
CA VAL A 203 -4.52 4.53 -16.47
C VAL A 203 -4.90 4.80 -17.93
N ARG A 204 -4.50 5.94 -18.49
CA ARG A 204 -4.71 6.26 -19.92
C ARG A 204 -4.01 5.27 -20.85
N ALA A 205 -2.79 4.86 -20.51
CA ALA A 205 -2.07 3.83 -21.25
C ALA A 205 -2.78 2.47 -21.22
N LEU A 206 -3.35 2.08 -20.07
CA LEU A 206 -4.17 0.86 -19.95
C LEU A 206 -5.41 0.94 -20.86
N GLU A 207 -6.16 2.03 -20.83
CA GLU A 207 -7.33 2.24 -21.67
C GLU A 207 -7.00 2.13 -23.17
N VAL A 208 -5.90 2.74 -23.61
CA VAL A 208 -5.45 2.67 -25.02
C VAL A 208 -5.03 1.27 -25.40
N SER A 209 -4.29 0.57 -24.53
CA SER A 209 -3.80 -0.79 -24.82
C SER A 209 -4.94 -1.79 -25.00
N GLN A 210 -6.02 -1.64 -24.22
CA GLN A 210 -7.20 -2.49 -24.29
C GLN A 210 -8.05 -2.20 -25.54
N LEU A 211 -8.16 -0.93 -25.92
CA LEU A 211 -8.82 -0.55 -27.18
C LEU A 211 -8.10 -1.13 -28.40
N ALA A 212 -6.77 -1.11 -28.40
CA ALA A 212 -5.99 -1.69 -29.50
C ALA A 212 -6.18 -3.19 -29.63
N GLN A 213 -6.40 -3.90 -28.52
CA GLN A 213 -6.69 -5.34 -28.53
C GLN A 213 -8.13 -5.66 -28.98
N ALA A 214 -9.07 -4.77 -28.75
CA ALA A 214 -10.47 -4.92 -29.14
C ALA A 214 -10.71 -4.60 -30.64
N THR A 215 -9.79 -3.90 -31.29
CA THR A 215 -9.90 -3.56 -32.72
C THR A 215 -9.23 -4.65 -33.55
N PRO A 216 -9.94 -5.36 -34.42
CA PRO A 216 -9.30 -6.35 -35.30
C PRO A 216 -8.24 -5.67 -36.17
N PRO A 217 -7.12 -6.37 -36.49
CA PRO A 217 -6.09 -5.81 -37.34
C PRO A 217 -6.68 -5.37 -38.68
N GLN A 218 -6.48 -4.11 -39.02
CA GLN A 218 -6.87 -3.64 -40.35
C GLN A 218 -6.03 -4.36 -41.39
N PRO A 219 -6.63 -4.86 -42.50
CA PRO A 219 -5.86 -5.48 -43.56
C PRO A 219 -4.85 -4.44 -44.11
N GLU A 220 -3.58 -4.88 -44.22
CA GLU A 220 -2.53 -4.06 -44.82
C GLU A 220 -2.98 -3.63 -46.23
N PRO A 221 -2.75 -2.36 -46.61
CA PRO A 221 -3.04 -1.93 -47.97
C PRO A 221 -2.19 -2.75 -48.93
N THR A 222 -2.82 -3.61 -49.71
CA THR A 222 -2.18 -4.33 -50.82
C THR A 222 -1.58 -3.31 -51.78
N LYS A 223 -0.26 -3.35 -51.94
CA LYS A 223 0.48 -2.58 -52.94
C LYS A 223 0.17 -3.08 -54.33
#